data_1657988cfacd7764dc91ff3dead80895
#
_entry.id   1657988cfacd7764dc91ff3dead80895
#
_cell.length_a   1.000
_cell.length_b   1.000
_cell.length_c   1.000
_cell.angle_alpha   90.00
_cell.angle_beta   90.00
_cell.angle_gamma   90.00
#
_symmetry.space_group_name_H-M   'P 1'
#
loop_
_entity.id
_entity.type
_entity.pdbx_description
1 polymer ?
#
loop_
_entity_poly.entity_id
_entity_poly.type
_entity_poly.pdbx_seq_one_letter_code
_entity_poly.pdbx_strand_id
1 'polypeptide(L)'
;MAGAQLRTSVYIDAFNLYFGSLKGTPHRWLDLEALCRTYLPKNSVTAIKYFTAKVSARPNDPQQPARQQAYLRAIETLPTVSIIYGHYLSHVVTARLATPVQGQSPYVQIIKTEEKGADVNLATHLLNDAHVNL
;
A
#
# COMPACT_ATOMS: atom_id res chain seq x y z
N MET A 1 26.35 -28.20 5.50
CA MET A 1 25.21 -28.25 4.60
C MET A 1 24.27 -27.08 4.92
N ALA A 2 23.93 -26.32 3.91
CA ALA A 2 22.84 -25.36 4.10
C ALA A 2 21.54 -26.12 4.32
N GLY A 3 20.81 -25.85 5.40
CA GLY A 3 19.48 -26.39 5.61
C GLY A 3 18.53 -25.94 4.48
N ALA A 4 17.45 -26.67 4.24
CA ALA A 4 16.43 -26.27 3.29
C ALA A 4 15.88 -24.90 3.70
N GLN A 5 15.80 -23.97 2.75
CA GLN A 5 15.21 -22.67 2.98
C GLN A 5 13.68 -22.81 3.16
N LEU A 6 13.14 -22.10 4.12
CA LEU A 6 11.69 -22.06 4.31
C LEU A 6 11.04 -21.29 3.17
N ARG A 7 10.08 -21.94 2.51
CA ARG A 7 9.26 -21.29 1.50
C ARG A 7 8.39 -20.25 2.18
N THR A 8 8.47 -19.02 1.71
CA THR A 8 7.89 -17.86 2.40
C THR A 8 7.07 -17.03 1.43
N SER A 9 5.86 -16.67 1.84
CA SER A 9 5.02 -15.68 1.16
C SER A 9 5.03 -14.39 1.98
N VAL A 10 5.13 -13.25 1.31
CA VAL A 10 5.18 -11.92 1.93
C VAL A 10 3.94 -11.14 1.53
N TYR A 11 3.32 -10.49 2.50
CA TYR A 11 2.09 -9.71 2.33
C TYR A 11 2.39 -8.27 2.72
N ILE A 12 2.22 -7.35 1.77
CA ILE A 12 2.59 -5.94 1.95
C ILE A 12 1.36 -5.06 1.82
N ASP A 13 1.06 -4.30 2.87
CA ASP A 13 0.13 -3.17 2.78
C ASP A 13 0.90 -1.98 2.19
N ALA A 14 0.59 -1.64 0.95
CA ALA A 14 1.32 -0.64 0.19
C ALA A 14 1.28 0.75 0.81
N PHE A 15 0.11 1.17 1.29
CA PHE A 15 -0.04 2.51 1.87
C PHE A 15 0.67 2.62 3.21
N ASN A 16 0.59 1.59 4.05
CA ASN A 16 1.33 1.58 5.31
C ASN A 16 2.84 1.59 5.08
N LEU A 17 3.33 0.81 4.11
CA LEU A 17 4.75 0.84 3.76
C LEU A 17 5.17 2.20 3.24
N TYR A 18 4.41 2.78 2.31
CA TYR A 18 4.74 4.08 1.71
C TYR A 18 4.70 5.20 2.74
N PHE A 19 3.58 5.38 3.44
CA PHE A 19 3.42 6.49 4.39
C PHE A 19 4.24 6.29 5.67
N GLY A 20 4.46 5.04 6.08
CA GLY A 20 5.23 4.74 7.28
C GLY A 20 6.74 4.79 7.09
N SER A 21 7.24 4.50 5.88
CA SER A 21 8.68 4.29 5.68
C SER A 21 9.28 4.91 4.43
N LEU A 22 8.51 5.14 3.37
CA LEU A 22 9.07 5.53 2.07
C LEU A 22 8.83 6.98 1.70
N LYS A 23 7.70 7.56 2.09
CA LYS A 23 7.34 8.93 1.74
C LYS A 23 8.38 9.92 2.26
N GLY A 24 8.83 10.82 1.41
CA GLY A 24 9.83 11.81 1.76
C GLY A 24 11.27 11.28 1.78
N THR A 25 11.48 10.05 1.36
CA THR A 25 12.81 9.43 1.27
C THR A 25 13.21 9.22 -0.19
N PRO A 26 14.51 8.97 -0.48
CA PRO A 26 14.95 8.63 -1.83
C PRO A 26 14.58 7.19 -2.24
N HIS A 27 13.91 6.42 -1.37
CA HIS A 27 13.60 5.00 -1.60
C HIS A 27 12.16 4.76 -2.05
N ARG A 28 11.48 5.75 -2.63
CA ARG A 28 10.09 5.63 -3.07
C ARG A 28 9.87 4.58 -4.17
N TRP A 29 10.90 4.29 -4.95
CA TRP A 29 10.88 3.31 -6.04
C TRP A 29 11.50 1.99 -5.60
N LEU A 30 11.05 1.49 -4.46
CA LEU A 30 11.63 0.32 -3.79
C LEU A 30 11.45 -0.96 -4.62
N ASP A 31 12.54 -1.69 -4.78
CA ASP A 31 12.52 -3.06 -5.32
C ASP A 31 12.07 -4.02 -4.22
N LEU A 32 10.86 -4.56 -4.37
CA LEU A 32 10.25 -5.42 -3.35
C LEU A 32 10.99 -6.75 -3.17
N GLU A 33 11.54 -7.32 -4.25
CA GLU A 33 12.34 -8.56 -4.14
C GLU A 33 13.64 -8.31 -3.40
N ALA A 34 14.30 -7.18 -3.67
CA ALA A 34 15.52 -6.79 -2.95
C ALA A 34 15.25 -6.54 -1.47
N LEU A 35 14.13 -5.90 -1.13
CA LEU A 35 13.69 -5.71 0.24
C LEU A 35 13.56 -7.05 0.97
N CYS A 36 12.89 -7.99 0.36
CA CYS A 36 12.70 -9.33 0.95
C CYS A 36 14.02 -10.06 1.13
N ARG A 37 14.94 -9.99 0.16
CA ARG A 37 16.26 -10.59 0.29
C ARG A 37 17.05 -10.00 1.45
N THR A 38 16.89 -8.71 1.69
CA THR A 38 17.60 -8.02 2.78
C THR A 38 17.07 -8.43 4.15
N TYR A 39 15.75 -8.48 4.31
CA TYR A 39 15.13 -8.80 5.61
C TYR A 39 14.97 -10.29 5.87
N LEU A 40 14.90 -11.10 4.83
CA LEU A 40 14.64 -12.53 4.92
C LEU A 40 15.71 -13.33 4.16
N PRO A 41 17.01 -13.15 4.51
CA PRO A 41 18.11 -13.73 3.72
C PRO A 41 18.16 -15.26 3.77
N LYS A 42 17.51 -15.86 4.77
CA LYS A 42 17.49 -17.31 4.96
C LYS A 42 16.20 -17.97 4.46
N ASN A 43 15.29 -17.19 3.89
CA ASN A 43 14.00 -17.66 3.41
C ASN A 43 13.98 -17.70 1.88
N SER A 44 13.26 -18.67 1.32
CA SER A 44 12.94 -18.70 -0.10
C SER A 44 11.61 -17.97 -0.29
N VAL A 45 11.66 -16.71 -0.71
CA VAL A 45 10.47 -15.91 -0.95
C VAL A 45 9.90 -16.28 -2.31
N THR A 46 8.76 -16.96 -2.31
CA THR A 46 8.11 -17.48 -3.52
C THR A 46 6.97 -16.63 -4.02
N ALA A 47 6.39 -15.82 -3.15
CA ALA A 47 5.29 -14.91 -3.50
C ALA A 47 5.38 -13.64 -2.66
N ILE A 48 5.17 -12.50 -3.32
CA ILE A 48 5.01 -11.19 -2.69
C ILE A 48 3.68 -10.65 -3.15
N LYS A 49 2.72 -10.53 -2.24
CA LYS A 49 1.40 -9.97 -2.51
C LYS A 49 1.36 -8.53 -2.02
N TYR A 50 1.13 -7.61 -2.94
CA TYR A 50 1.18 -6.17 -2.72
C TYR A 50 -0.23 -5.61 -2.81
N PHE A 51 -0.74 -5.13 -1.68
CA PHE A 51 -2.12 -4.68 -1.53
C PHE A 51 -2.17 -3.16 -1.61
N THR A 52 -2.85 -2.65 -2.63
CA THR A 52 -2.89 -1.22 -2.93
C THR A 52 -4.26 -0.82 -3.48
N ALA A 53 -4.39 0.43 -3.85
CA ALA A 53 -5.52 0.96 -4.61
C ALA A 53 -5.02 2.07 -5.52
N LYS A 54 -5.65 2.26 -6.67
CA LYS A 54 -5.26 3.31 -7.62
C LYS A 54 -5.64 4.67 -7.05
N VAL A 55 -4.65 5.53 -6.84
CA VAL A 55 -4.86 6.88 -6.30
C VAL A 55 -5.49 7.81 -7.35
N SER A 56 -6.18 8.84 -6.86
CA SER A 56 -6.74 9.90 -7.70
C SER A 56 -5.82 11.10 -7.78
N ALA A 57 -5.92 11.87 -8.84
CA ALA A 57 -5.24 13.14 -8.97
C ALA A 57 -5.74 14.13 -7.91
N ARG A 58 -4.82 14.95 -7.38
CA ARG A 58 -5.13 16.04 -6.45
C ARG A 58 -4.73 17.36 -7.08
N PRO A 59 -5.41 18.48 -6.73
CA PRO A 59 -5.06 19.79 -7.28
C PRO A 59 -3.60 20.19 -7.04
N ASN A 60 -3.05 19.81 -5.89
CA ASN A 60 -1.64 20.09 -5.54
C ASN A 60 -0.66 19.03 -6.06
N ASP A 61 -1.15 17.92 -6.61
CA ASP A 61 -0.32 16.85 -7.15
C ASP A 61 -1.07 16.06 -8.24
N PRO A 62 -1.27 16.69 -9.43
CA PRO A 62 -2.03 16.04 -10.50
C PRO A 62 -1.31 14.85 -11.14
N GLN A 63 0.01 14.71 -10.90
CA GLN A 63 0.82 13.64 -11.47
C GLN A 63 0.93 12.41 -10.55
N GLN A 64 0.32 12.44 -9.39
CA GLN A 64 0.39 11.33 -8.44
C GLN A 64 -0.10 10.00 -9.04
N PRO A 65 -1.24 9.94 -9.75
CA PRO A 65 -1.67 8.69 -10.39
C PRO A 65 -0.68 8.16 -11.43
N ALA A 66 -0.07 9.06 -12.21
CA ALA A 66 0.92 8.66 -13.22
C ALA A 66 2.18 8.06 -12.59
N ARG A 67 2.67 8.64 -11.50
CA ARG A 67 3.82 8.09 -10.77
C ARG A 67 3.50 6.72 -10.16
N GLN A 68 2.34 6.58 -9.54
CA GLN A 68 1.91 5.29 -8.99
C GLN A 68 1.81 4.24 -10.10
N GLN A 69 1.18 4.58 -11.23
CA GLN A 69 1.03 3.66 -12.35
C GLN A 69 2.36 3.19 -12.90
N ALA A 70 3.34 4.11 -13.00
CA ALA A 70 4.69 3.75 -13.43
C ALA A 70 5.36 2.75 -12.46
N TYR A 71 5.21 2.98 -11.16
CA TYR A 71 5.75 2.07 -10.15
C TYR A 71 5.07 0.70 -10.19
N LEU A 72 3.75 0.67 -10.27
CA LEU A 72 2.99 -0.60 -10.34
C LEU A 72 3.38 -1.41 -11.57
N ARG A 73 3.55 -0.78 -12.73
CA ARG A 73 4.04 -1.46 -13.94
C ARG A 73 5.43 -2.02 -13.74
N ALA A 74 6.30 -1.29 -13.04
CA ALA A 74 7.67 -1.76 -12.77
C ALA A 74 7.68 -3.00 -11.87
N ILE A 75 6.91 -3.01 -10.77
CA ILE A 75 6.89 -4.16 -9.86
C ILE A 75 6.14 -5.36 -10.44
N GLU A 76 5.22 -5.16 -11.37
CA GLU A 76 4.56 -6.27 -12.09
C GLU A 76 5.53 -7.09 -12.93
N THR A 77 6.68 -6.54 -13.30
CA THR A 77 7.71 -7.30 -14.04
C THR A 77 8.44 -8.31 -13.16
N LEU A 78 8.34 -8.19 -11.83
CA LEU A 78 8.98 -9.11 -10.90
C LEU A 78 8.17 -10.40 -10.83
N PRO A 79 8.78 -11.59 -11.06
CA PRO A 79 8.03 -12.84 -11.17
C PRO A 79 7.27 -13.25 -9.91
N THR A 80 7.77 -12.83 -8.74
CA THR A 80 7.15 -13.19 -7.45
C THR A 80 6.04 -12.25 -7.03
N VAL A 81 5.91 -11.08 -7.67
CA VAL A 81 4.98 -10.03 -7.22
C VAL A 81 3.61 -10.18 -7.87
N SER A 82 2.59 -10.12 -7.03
CA SER A 82 1.17 -10.01 -7.46
C SER A 82 0.58 -8.77 -6.81
N ILE A 83 -0.18 -7.99 -7.57
CA ILE A 83 -0.83 -6.77 -7.08
C ILE A 83 -2.32 -7.03 -6.91
N ILE A 84 -2.84 -6.74 -5.72
CA ILE A 84 -4.26 -6.84 -5.40
C ILE A 84 -4.79 -5.43 -5.12
N TYR A 85 -5.84 -5.03 -5.82
CA TYR A 85 -6.40 -3.69 -5.75
C TYR A 85 -7.62 -3.63 -4.83
N GLY A 86 -7.61 -2.67 -3.90
CA GLY A 86 -8.79 -2.20 -3.19
C GLY A 86 -9.40 -0.99 -3.90
N HIS A 87 -10.05 -0.14 -3.14
CA HIS A 87 -10.71 1.07 -3.63
C HIS A 87 -10.11 2.32 -3.02
N TYR A 88 -10.00 3.37 -3.83
CA TYR A 88 -9.55 4.68 -3.39
C TYR A 88 -10.69 5.66 -3.59
N LEU A 89 -11.21 6.19 -2.48
CA LEU A 89 -12.38 7.06 -2.47
C LEU A 89 -11.96 8.47 -2.06
N SER A 90 -12.45 9.46 -2.80
CA SER A 90 -12.29 10.87 -2.48
C SER A 90 -13.66 11.53 -2.53
N HIS A 91 -14.07 12.13 -1.43
CA HIS A 91 -15.39 12.77 -1.33
C HIS A 91 -15.35 13.95 -0.37
N VAL A 92 -16.32 14.87 -0.55
CA VAL A 92 -16.48 16.03 0.32
C VAL A 92 -17.27 15.61 1.55
N VAL A 93 -16.74 15.92 2.72
CA VAL A 93 -17.42 15.72 4.00
C VAL A 93 -17.43 17.01 4.80
N THR A 94 -18.41 17.18 5.68
CA THR A 94 -18.48 18.28 6.62
C THR A 94 -17.81 17.86 7.92
N ALA A 95 -16.83 18.66 8.36
CA ALA A 95 -16.10 18.42 9.60
C ALA A 95 -16.24 19.64 10.52
N ARG A 96 -16.23 19.37 11.82
CA ARG A 96 -16.24 20.43 12.84
C ARG A 96 -14.81 20.90 13.10
N LEU A 97 -14.64 22.22 13.19
CA LEU A 97 -13.36 22.81 13.62
C LEU A 97 -13.05 22.39 15.06
N ALA A 98 -11.82 21.97 15.31
CA ALA A 98 -11.35 21.64 16.65
C ALA A 98 -11.33 22.88 17.56
N THR A 99 -11.01 24.04 16.97
CA THR A 99 -11.02 25.33 17.64
C THR A 99 -11.92 26.27 16.85
N PRO A 100 -13.19 26.43 17.24
CA PRO A 100 -14.12 27.33 16.56
C PRO A 100 -13.67 28.78 16.63
N VAL A 101 -13.88 29.52 15.54
CA VAL A 101 -13.60 30.97 15.46
C VAL A 101 -14.91 31.72 15.67
N GLN A 102 -14.88 32.70 16.59
CA GLN A 102 -16.04 33.52 16.90
C GLN A 102 -16.51 34.29 15.65
N GLY A 103 -17.80 34.27 15.38
CA GLY A 103 -18.40 34.92 14.22
C GLY A 103 -18.34 34.13 12.94
N GLN A 104 -17.78 32.93 12.96
CA GLN A 104 -17.71 32.01 11.81
C GLN A 104 -18.41 30.69 12.12
N SER A 105 -18.84 29.99 11.06
CA SER A 105 -19.39 28.64 11.20
C SER A 105 -18.35 27.68 11.83
N PRO A 106 -18.76 26.87 12.82
CA PRO A 106 -17.87 25.87 13.38
C PRO A 106 -17.63 24.68 12.44
N TYR A 107 -18.29 24.64 11.27
CA TYR A 107 -18.18 23.54 10.30
C TYR A 107 -17.48 24.00 9.05
N VAL A 108 -16.68 23.12 8.47
CA VAL A 108 -16.00 23.31 7.19
C VAL A 108 -16.20 22.08 6.32
N GLN A 109 -16.15 22.27 5.01
CA GLN A 109 -16.12 21.16 4.07
C GLN A 109 -14.66 20.79 3.81
N ILE A 110 -14.37 19.50 3.89
CA ILE A 110 -13.06 18.96 3.58
C ILE A 110 -13.18 17.87 2.52
N ILE A 111 -12.11 17.70 1.76
CA ILE A 111 -11.97 16.57 0.85
C ILE A 111 -11.35 15.44 1.65
N LYS A 112 -12.13 14.41 1.93
CA LYS A 112 -11.65 13.22 2.62
C LYS A 112 -11.30 12.16 1.60
N THR A 113 -10.07 11.68 1.69
CA THR A 113 -9.56 10.65 0.80
C THR A 113 -9.22 9.42 1.63
N GLU A 114 -9.79 8.29 1.25
CA GLU A 114 -9.61 7.04 1.98
C GLU A 114 -9.28 5.91 1.01
N GLU A 115 -8.32 5.09 1.41
CA GLU A 115 -8.12 3.79 0.81
C GLU A 115 -9.01 2.79 1.53
N LYS A 116 -9.71 1.95 0.77
CA LYS A 116 -10.62 0.93 1.31
C LYS A 116 -10.30 -0.43 0.71
N GLY A 117 -10.31 -1.44 1.57
CA GLY A 117 -10.24 -2.83 1.15
C GLY A 117 -8.85 -3.46 1.20
N ALA A 118 -7.76 -2.70 1.32
CA ALA A 118 -6.42 -3.29 1.38
C ALA A 118 -6.26 -4.19 2.60
N ASP A 119 -6.69 -3.75 3.77
CA ASP A 119 -6.61 -4.52 5.02
C ASP A 119 -7.43 -5.81 4.93
N VAL A 120 -8.66 -5.71 4.42
CA VAL A 120 -9.56 -6.87 4.27
C VAL A 120 -9.00 -7.83 3.23
N ASN A 121 -8.51 -7.33 2.11
CA ASN A 121 -7.89 -8.14 1.07
C ASN A 121 -6.66 -8.88 1.60
N LEU A 122 -5.79 -8.17 2.32
CA LEU A 122 -4.59 -8.74 2.92
C LEU A 122 -4.95 -9.87 3.90
N ALA A 123 -5.86 -9.62 4.82
CA ALA A 123 -6.30 -10.60 5.80
C ALA A 123 -6.94 -11.82 5.14
N THR A 124 -7.78 -11.60 4.14
CA THR A 124 -8.47 -12.67 3.39
C THR A 124 -7.47 -13.55 2.64
N HIS A 125 -6.52 -12.94 1.92
CA HIS A 125 -5.49 -13.68 1.21
C HIS A 125 -4.58 -14.45 2.16
N LEU A 126 -4.16 -13.82 3.26
CA LEU A 126 -3.29 -14.44 4.24
C LEU A 126 -3.96 -15.68 4.85
N LEU A 127 -5.21 -15.55 5.28
CA LEU A 127 -5.96 -16.64 5.87
C LEU A 127 -6.21 -17.78 4.87
N ASN A 128 -6.63 -17.45 3.67
CA ASN A 128 -6.89 -18.43 2.63
C ASN A 128 -5.61 -19.17 2.21
N ASP A 129 -4.53 -18.45 2.01
CA ASP A 129 -3.25 -19.04 1.61
C ASP A 129 -2.69 -19.94 2.71
N ALA A 130 -2.81 -19.55 3.96
CA ALA A 130 -2.40 -20.39 5.10
C ALA A 130 -3.22 -21.67 5.17
N HIS A 131 -4.52 -21.59 4.89
CA HIS A 131 -5.41 -22.76 4.89
C HIS A 131 -5.11 -23.72 3.74
N VAL A 132 -4.88 -23.17 2.55
CA VAL A 132 -4.68 -23.97 1.33
C VAL A 132 -3.28 -24.60 1.28
N ASN A 133 -2.27 -23.93 1.84
CA ASN A 133 -0.87 -24.35 1.76
C ASN A 133 -0.35 -25.07 3.01
N LEU A 134 -1.26 -25.48 3.88
CA LEU A 134 -0.90 -26.27 5.05
C LEU A 134 -0.53 -27.71 4.69
#